data_24deebd5cdab9e12a30be0e8ff972945
#
_entry.id   24deebd5cdab9e12a30be0e8ff972945
#
_cell.length_a   1.000
_cell.length_b   1.000
_cell.length_c   1.000
_cell.angle_alpha   90.00
_cell.angle_beta   90.00
_cell.angle_gamma   90.00
#
_symmetry.space_group_name_H-M   'P 1'
#
loop_
_entity.id
_entity.type
_entity.pdbx_description
1 polymer ?
#
loop_
_entity_poly.entity_id
_entity_poly.type
_entity_poly.pdbx_seq_one_letter_code
_entity_poly.pdbx_strand_id
1 'polypeptide(L)'
;MAKFIVLLSLVAAIFSVLICEGEVESMKNLEVDLGFSQVPVDSACEGRNLSPQIEIHGLNSTSLAIIVDDIDAPSETFTHWRIRSIMPLDLIPAGMPNNLEITTPLKAIQGSNSFGKIGYMGPCPSKGKPHRYYFRIYGLDRMLDLDPEATRQELENAMKGHILQQGEAMATYQR
;
A
#
# COMPACT_ATOMS: atom_id res chain seq x y z
N MET A 1 50.42 70.16 -14.61
CA MET A 1 50.02 69.27 -13.52
C MET A 1 48.72 68.57 -13.92
N ALA A 2 48.82 67.42 -14.53
CA ALA A 2 47.64 66.65 -15.02
C ALA A 2 47.29 65.58 -13.96
N LYS A 3 46.06 65.63 -13.45
CA LYS A 3 45.53 64.64 -12.53
C LYS A 3 44.93 63.46 -13.30
N PHE A 4 45.54 62.30 -13.23
CA PHE A 4 45.00 61.04 -13.72
C PHE A 4 43.89 60.59 -12.75
N ILE A 5 42.67 60.46 -13.25
CA ILE A 5 41.55 59.81 -12.57
C ILE A 5 41.53 58.37 -13.04
N VAL A 6 41.85 57.41 -12.14
CA VAL A 6 41.71 55.99 -12.40
C VAL A 6 40.28 55.59 -12.08
N LEU A 7 39.53 55.20 -13.12
CA LEU A 7 38.19 54.68 -12.97
C LEU A 7 38.30 53.18 -12.67
N LEU A 8 37.92 52.79 -11.44
CA LEU A 8 37.87 51.38 -11.02
C LEU A 8 36.50 50.84 -11.37
N SER A 9 36.37 50.05 -12.44
CA SER A 9 35.14 49.36 -12.82
C SER A 9 35.01 48.08 -11.99
N LEU A 10 34.03 48.09 -11.07
CA LEU A 10 33.62 46.92 -10.32
C LEU A 10 32.73 46.04 -11.20
N VAL A 11 33.26 44.91 -11.67
CA VAL A 11 32.43 43.87 -12.33
C VAL A 11 31.84 42.97 -11.25
N ALA A 12 30.57 43.20 -10.92
CA ALA A 12 29.81 42.30 -10.05
C ALA A 12 29.34 41.10 -10.87
N ALA A 13 30.01 39.95 -10.71
CA ALA A 13 29.55 38.68 -11.24
C ALA A 13 28.36 38.18 -10.41
N ILE A 14 27.17 38.30 -10.93
CA ILE A 14 25.97 37.72 -10.35
C ILE A 14 26.01 36.21 -10.62
N PHE A 15 26.38 35.44 -9.62
CA PHE A 15 26.24 34.00 -9.66
C PHE A 15 24.77 33.65 -9.40
N SER A 16 24.00 33.42 -10.47
CA SER A 16 22.64 32.87 -10.37
C SER A 16 22.75 31.41 -10.00
N VAL A 17 22.58 31.12 -8.71
CA VAL A 17 22.39 29.72 -8.24
C VAL A 17 21.00 29.31 -8.71
N LEU A 18 20.92 28.47 -9.75
CA LEU A 18 19.69 27.77 -10.13
C LEU A 18 19.41 26.75 -9.00
N ILE A 19 18.54 27.12 -8.08
CA ILE A 19 17.96 26.18 -7.14
C ILE A 19 16.97 25.37 -7.97
N CYS A 20 17.33 24.15 -8.33
CA CYS A 20 16.39 23.18 -8.84
C CYS A 20 15.51 22.79 -7.65
N GLU A 21 14.40 23.48 -7.45
CA GLU A 21 13.32 23.02 -6.58
C GLU A 21 12.74 21.76 -7.24
N GLY A 22 13.25 20.59 -6.83
CA GLY A 22 12.59 19.35 -7.14
C GLY A 22 11.21 19.42 -6.48
N GLU A 23 10.15 19.54 -7.27
CA GLU A 23 8.79 19.34 -6.80
C GLU A 23 8.75 17.96 -6.16
N VAL A 24 8.59 17.90 -4.84
CA VAL A 24 8.24 16.68 -4.14
C VAL A 24 6.82 16.39 -4.61
N GLU A 25 6.69 15.53 -5.61
CA GLU A 25 5.40 15.08 -6.10
C GLU A 25 4.67 14.45 -4.92
N SER A 26 3.69 15.14 -4.40
CA SER A 26 2.87 14.69 -3.28
C SER A 26 2.21 13.37 -3.71
N MET A 27 2.48 12.27 -2.97
CA MET A 27 1.82 10.99 -3.22
C MET A 27 0.31 11.22 -3.26
N LYS A 28 -0.32 10.86 -4.39
CA LYS A 28 -1.78 10.95 -4.51
C LYS A 28 -2.42 9.87 -3.64
N ASN A 29 -3.34 10.28 -2.78
CA ASN A 29 -4.11 9.33 -1.99
C ASN A 29 -5.13 8.60 -2.88
N LEU A 30 -5.21 7.27 -2.70
CA LEU A 30 -6.30 6.45 -3.23
C LEU A 30 -7.49 6.55 -2.28
N GLU A 31 -8.69 6.61 -2.83
CA GLU A 31 -9.91 6.38 -2.07
C GLU A 31 -10.21 4.87 -2.06
N VAL A 32 -10.37 4.32 -0.87
CA VAL A 32 -10.60 2.87 -0.66
C VAL A 32 -11.93 2.69 0.03
N ASP A 33 -12.84 1.97 -0.61
CA ASP A 33 -14.16 1.65 -0.06
C ASP A 33 -14.31 0.13 0.13
N LEU A 34 -14.69 -0.26 1.33
CA LEU A 34 -14.98 -1.65 1.69
C LEU A 34 -16.48 -1.96 1.63
N GLY A 35 -17.34 -0.92 1.56
CA GLY A 35 -18.78 -1.05 1.69
C GLY A 35 -19.26 -1.39 3.12
N PHE A 36 -18.34 -1.42 4.11
CA PHE A 36 -18.66 -1.72 5.50
C PHE A 36 -17.66 -1.06 6.46
N SER A 37 -18.10 -0.77 7.68
CA SER A 37 -17.26 -0.33 8.81
C SER A 37 -17.04 -1.44 9.86
N GLN A 38 -17.84 -2.50 9.79
CA GLN A 38 -17.67 -3.73 10.55
C GLN A 38 -17.48 -4.89 9.59
N VAL A 39 -16.42 -5.69 9.78
CA VAL A 39 -16.13 -6.81 8.89
C VAL A 39 -17.30 -7.79 8.90
N PRO A 40 -17.88 -8.13 7.74
CA PRO A 40 -18.96 -9.10 7.66
C PRO A 40 -18.55 -10.47 8.23
N VAL A 41 -19.47 -11.18 8.86
CA VAL A 41 -19.22 -12.53 9.41
C VAL A 41 -18.66 -13.47 8.35
N ASP A 42 -19.13 -13.40 7.12
CA ASP A 42 -18.63 -14.20 5.99
C ASP A 42 -17.17 -13.97 5.67
N SER A 43 -16.63 -12.82 6.03
CA SER A 43 -15.21 -12.48 5.88
C SER A 43 -14.39 -12.68 7.16
N ALA A 44 -14.97 -13.29 8.20
CA ALA A 44 -14.35 -13.59 9.48
C ALA A 44 -14.28 -15.12 9.74
N CYS A 45 -13.54 -15.52 10.79
CA CYS A 45 -13.37 -16.94 11.13
C CYS A 45 -14.67 -17.65 11.59
N GLU A 46 -15.69 -16.90 11.97
CA GLU A 46 -17.00 -17.46 12.37
C GLU A 46 -17.92 -17.71 11.15
N GLY A 47 -17.55 -17.22 9.98
CA GLY A 47 -18.26 -17.44 8.73
C GLY A 47 -17.45 -18.26 7.71
N ARG A 48 -17.59 -17.92 6.44
CA ARG A 48 -16.92 -18.62 5.33
C ARG A 48 -15.45 -18.24 5.14
N ASN A 49 -14.98 -17.23 5.86
CA ASN A 49 -13.60 -16.76 5.80
C ASN A 49 -13.18 -16.27 4.40
N LEU A 50 -14.08 -15.61 3.69
CA LEU A 50 -13.86 -15.09 2.33
C LEU A 50 -13.23 -13.71 2.39
N SER A 51 -12.22 -13.43 1.55
CA SER A 51 -11.74 -12.06 1.40
C SER A 51 -12.90 -11.14 0.97
N PRO A 52 -13.00 -9.93 1.55
CA PRO A 52 -14.05 -9.00 1.14
C PRO A 52 -13.75 -8.40 -0.23
N GLN A 53 -14.77 -7.82 -0.85
CA GLN A 53 -14.61 -6.91 -1.98
C GLN A 53 -13.93 -5.63 -1.52
N ILE A 54 -13.10 -5.04 -2.39
CA ILE A 54 -12.45 -3.75 -2.14
C ILE A 54 -12.62 -2.90 -3.39
N GLU A 55 -13.25 -1.73 -3.27
CA GLU A 55 -13.31 -0.73 -4.33
C GLU A 55 -12.21 0.30 -4.15
N ILE A 56 -11.58 0.71 -5.25
CA ILE A 56 -10.41 1.59 -5.26
C ILE A 56 -10.63 2.65 -6.32
N HIS A 57 -10.59 3.92 -5.93
CA HIS A 57 -10.80 5.04 -6.85
C HIS A 57 -9.55 5.90 -6.98
N GLY A 58 -9.40 6.51 -8.17
CA GLY A 58 -8.30 7.42 -8.48
C GLY A 58 -6.99 6.72 -8.86
N LEU A 59 -7.04 5.47 -9.30
CA LEU A 59 -5.88 4.68 -9.71
C LEU A 59 -5.13 5.31 -10.90
N ASN A 60 -3.80 5.44 -10.73
CA ASN A 60 -2.84 5.81 -11.75
C ASN A 60 -1.50 5.13 -11.45
N SER A 61 -1.44 3.82 -11.60
CA SER A 61 -0.29 2.99 -11.24
C SER A 61 -0.10 1.88 -12.26
N THR A 62 1.05 1.21 -12.23
CA THR A 62 1.35 0.06 -13.10
C THR A 62 0.89 -1.25 -12.46
N SER A 63 0.97 -1.34 -11.13
CA SER A 63 0.49 -2.50 -10.37
C SER A 63 -0.02 -2.11 -9.00
N LEU A 64 -0.70 -3.05 -8.35
CA LEU A 64 -1.19 -2.91 -6.98
C LEU A 64 -0.58 -3.96 -6.06
N ALA A 65 -0.38 -3.55 -4.79
CA ALA A 65 -0.20 -4.43 -3.66
C ALA A 65 -1.19 -4.08 -2.55
N ILE A 66 -1.67 -5.09 -1.82
CA ILE A 66 -2.61 -4.93 -0.71
C ILE A 66 -2.05 -5.67 0.50
N ILE A 67 -2.11 -5.02 1.66
CA ILE A 67 -1.78 -5.60 2.95
C ILE A 67 -2.94 -5.33 3.91
N VAL A 68 -3.43 -6.40 4.55
CA VAL A 68 -4.49 -6.30 5.57
C VAL A 68 -3.93 -6.71 6.91
N ASP A 69 -4.02 -5.82 7.89
CA ASP A 69 -3.42 -5.97 9.21
C ASP A 69 -4.41 -5.72 10.34
N ASP A 70 -4.31 -6.53 11.40
CA ASP A 70 -4.83 -6.26 12.73
C ASP A 70 -3.75 -5.53 13.55
N ILE A 71 -4.02 -4.28 13.93
CA ILE A 71 -3.09 -3.47 14.72
C ILE A 71 -3.32 -3.58 16.24
N ASP A 72 -4.40 -4.25 16.64
CA ASP A 72 -4.76 -4.45 18.04
C ASP A 72 -4.41 -5.86 18.54
N ALA A 73 -3.72 -6.64 17.71
CA ALA A 73 -3.23 -7.97 18.08
C ALA A 73 -2.22 -7.89 19.24
N PRO A 74 -2.23 -8.87 20.19
CA PRO A 74 -1.56 -8.73 21.49
C PRO A 74 -0.04 -8.55 21.47
N SER A 75 0.66 -9.08 20.49
CA SER A 75 2.13 -9.10 20.47
C SER A 75 2.75 -8.15 19.47
N GLU A 76 2.16 -8.04 18.30
CA GLU A 76 2.65 -7.21 17.18
C GLU A 76 1.54 -7.06 16.13
N THR A 77 1.75 -6.22 15.13
CA THR A 77 0.85 -6.14 13.97
C THR A 77 0.69 -7.51 13.32
N PHE A 78 -0.54 -8.00 13.24
CA PHE A 78 -0.86 -9.32 12.72
C PHE A 78 -1.40 -9.22 11.30
N THR A 79 -0.68 -9.78 10.33
CA THR A 79 -1.05 -9.71 8.92
C THR A 79 -2.07 -10.79 8.57
N HIS A 80 -3.22 -10.36 8.08
CA HIS A 80 -4.34 -11.20 7.63
C HIS A 80 -4.29 -11.54 6.15
N TRP A 81 -3.72 -10.65 5.33
CA TRP A 81 -3.62 -10.85 3.90
C TRP A 81 -2.47 -10.05 3.29
N ARG A 82 -1.76 -10.67 2.34
CA ARG A 82 -0.81 -10.01 1.44
C ARG A 82 -1.06 -10.50 0.04
N ILE A 83 -1.31 -9.57 -0.88
CA ILE A 83 -1.50 -9.85 -2.28
C ILE A 83 -0.84 -8.75 -3.11
N ARG A 84 -0.20 -9.10 -4.23
CA ARG A 84 0.57 -8.20 -5.07
C ARG A 84 0.54 -8.60 -6.53
N SER A 85 1.21 -7.82 -7.37
CA SER A 85 1.29 -8.04 -8.81
C SER A 85 -0.08 -8.07 -9.49
N ILE A 86 -1.00 -7.26 -8.96
CA ILE A 86 -2.33 -7.07 -9.51
C ILE A 86 -2.23 -5.97 -10.56
N MET A 87 -2.73 -6.21 -11.77
CA MET A 87 -2.92 -5.13 -12.75
C MET A 87 -3.91 -4.10 -12.18
N PRO A 88 -3.75 -2.79 -12.46
CA PRO A 88 -4.65 -1.78 -11.94
C PRO A 88 -6.10 -2.06 -12.33
N LEU A 89 -6.97 -2.11 -11.33
CA LEU A 89 -8.42 -2.24 -11.49
C LEU A 89 -9.13 -1.62 -10.29
N ASP A 90 -10.30 -1.08 -10.53
CA ASP A 90 -11.07 -0.35 -9.53
C ASP A 90 -11.80 -1.27 -8.55
N LEU A 91 -11.78 -2.57 -8.78
CA LEU A 91 -12.48 -3.56 -7.96
C LEU A 91 -11.68 -4.82 -7.77
N ILE A 92 -11.31 -5.12 -6.53
CA ILE A 92 -10.83 -6.43 -6.12
C ILE A 92 -12.05 -7.27 -5.71
N PRO A 93 -12.33 -8.38 -6.38
CA PRO A 93 -13.53 -9.16 -6.09
C PRO A 93 -13.44 -9.88 -4.73
N ALA A 94 -14.59 -10.13 -4.13
CA ALA A 94 -14.67 -10.95 -2.93
C ALA A 94 -14.31 -12.42 -3.22
N GLY A 95 -13.85 -13.13 -2.20
CA GLY A 95 -13.62 -14.58 -2.28
C GLY A 95 -12.41 -14.96 -3.14
N MET A 96 -11.34 -14.18 -3.09
CA MET A 96 -10.07 -14.53 -3.76
C MET A 96 -9.59 -15.92 -3.31
N PRO A 97 -9.20 -16.81 -4.24
CA PRO A 97 -8.70 -18.14 -3.89
C PRO A 97 -7.44 -18.07 -3.02
N ASN A 98 -7.31 -18.99 -2.05
CA ASN A 98 -6.13 -19.05 -1.17
C ASN A 98 -4.97 -19.85 -1.80
N ASN A 99 -4.55 -19.47 -3.01
CA ASN A 99 -3.43 -20.02 -3.74
C ASN A 99 -2.28 -19.01 -3.77
N LEU A 100 -1.03 -19.49 -3.82
CA LEU A 100 0.16 -18.66 -3.94
C LEU A 100 0.08 -17.79 -5.22
N GLU A 101 -0.20 -18.42 -6.35
CA GLU A 101 -0.45 -17.76 -7.61
C GLU A 101 -1.92 -17.87 -8.00
N ILE A 102 -2.51 -16.75 -8.34
CA ILE A 102 -3.90 -16.65 -8.79
C ILE A 102 -3.91 -16.26 -10.26
N THR A 103 -4.76 -16.93 -11.03
CA THR A 103 -5.01 -16.60 -12.44
C THR A 103 -6.43 -16.15 -12.70
N THR A 104 -7.36 -16.50 -11.82
CA THR A 104 -8.79 -16.19 -11.87
C THR A 104 -9.30 -15.93 -10.45
N PRO A 105 -10.07 -14.89 -10.18
CA PRO A 105 -10.73 -13.95 -11.12
C PRO A 105 -9.79 -12.86 -11.69
N LEU A 106 -8.61 -12.67 -11.12
CA LEU A 106 -7.56 -11.77 -11.59
C LEU A 106 -6.20 -12.43 -11.42
N LYS A 107 -5.17 -11.93 -12.12
CA LYS A 107 -3.80 -12.39 -11.90
C LYS A 107 -3.20 -11.69 -10.69
N ALA A 108 -2.65 -12.48 -9.77
CA ALA A 108 -1.99 -11.97 -8.56
C ALA A 108 -1.07 -13.02 -7.94
N ILE A 109 -0.20 -12.58 -7.04
CA ILE A 109 0.64 -13.42 -6.19
C ILE A 109 0.28 -13.09 -4.73
N GLN A 110 -0.02 -14.12 -3.94
CA GLN A 110 -0.30 -13.97 -2.52
C GLN A 110 0.88 -14.45 -1.68
N GLY A 111 1.02 -13.88 -0.48
CA GLY A 111 2.01 -14.32 0.49
C GLY A 111 1.37 -15.02 1.68
N SER A 112 2.23 -15.59 2.53
CA SER A 112 1.82 -16.13 3.82
C SER A 112 1.34 -15.01 4.73
N ASN A 113 0.22 -15.23 5.41
CA ASN A 113 -0.27 -14.40 6.51
C ASN A 113 0.35 -14.82 7.85
N SER A 114 0.04 -14.12 8.93
CA SER A 114 0.56 -14.44 10.28
C SER A 114 0.03 -15.73 10.89
N PHE A 115 -0.97 -16.37 10.28
CA PHE A 115 -1.39 -17.75 10.61
C PHE A 115 -0.52 -18.82 9.91
N GLY A 116 0.47 -18.44 9.11
CA GLY A 116 1.27 -19.35 8.29
C GLY A 116 0.50 -19.95 7.12
N LYS A 117 -0.56 -19.28 6.64
CA LYS A 117 -1.39 -19.71 5.52
C LYS A 117 -1.24 -18.76 4.34
N ILE A 118 -1.30 -19.29 3.13
CA ILE A 118 -1.34 -18.48 1.91
C ILE A 118 -2.72 -17.85 1.76
N GLY A 119 -2.75 -16.56 1.40
CA GLY A 119 -3.96 -15.83 1.09
C GLY A 119 -4.64 -15.21 2.31
N TYR A 120 -5.92 -14.89 2.14
CA TYR A 120 -6.71 -14.21 3.15
C TYR A 120 -7.12 -15.13 4.29
N MET A 121 -6.93 -14.64 5.52
CA MET A 121 -7.55 -15.20 6.72
C MET A 121 -8.24 -14.07 7.48
N GLY A 122 -9.52 -14.20 7.68
CA GLY A 122 -10.35 -13.19 8.29
C GLY A 122 -10.09 -12.94 9.77
N PRO A 123 -10.65 -11.87 10.32
CA PRO A 123 -10.64 -11.56 11.73
C PRO A 123 -11.05 -12.75 12.61
N CYS A 124 -10.24 -13.01 13.65
CA CYS A 124 -10.52 -14.02 14.64
C CYS A 124 -9.97 -13.61 16.03
N PRO A 125 -10.30 -12.41 16.53
CA PRO A 125 -9.80 -11.95 17.82
C PRO A 125 -10.33 -12.81 18.96
N SER A 126 -9.66 -12.78 20.11
CA SER A 126 -10.22 -13.30 21.35
C SER A 126 -11.50 -12.55 21.69
N LYS A 127 -12.45 -13.20 22.37
CA LYS A 127 -13.67 -12.53 22.85
C LYS A 127 -13.31 -11.33 23.72
N GLY A 128 -13.93 -10.20 23.46
CA GLY A 128 -13.64 -8.99 24.23
C GLY A 128 -13.86 -7.70 23.45
N LYS A 129 -12.84 -6.86 23.39
CA LYS A 129 -12.91 -5.57 22.66
C LYS A 129 -12.82 -5.80 21.14
N PRO A 130 -13.45 -4.91 20.34
CA PRO A 130 -13.27 -4.95 18.90
C PRO A 130 -11.81 -4.63 18.54
N HIS A 131 -11.27 -5.34 17.53
CA HIS A 131 -10.00 -5.04 16.90
C HIS A 131 -10.21 -4.23 15.62
N ARG A 132 -9.20 -3.46 15.23
CA ARG A 132 -9.18 -2.63 14.01
C ARG A 132 -8.34 -3.31 12.95
N TYR A 133 -8.93 -3.46 11.77
CA TYR A 133 -8.33 -4.08 10.60
C TYR A 133 -8.12 -3.03 9.53
N TYR A 134 -6.87 -2.78 9.15
CA TYR A 134 -6.51 -1.82 8.13
C TYR A 134 -6.26 -2.53 6.80
N PHE A 135 -6.99 -2.12 5.79
CA PHE A 135 -6.82 -2.53 4.40
C PHE A 135 -6.00 -1.47 3.70
N ARG A 136 -4.70 -1.72 3.51
CA ARG A 136 -3.77 -0.78 2.89
C ARG A 136 -3.51 -1.18 1.46
N ILE A 137 -3.71 -0.22 0.54
CA ILE A 137 -3.55 -0.38 -0.89
C ILE A 137 -2.40 0.51 -1.35
N TYR A 138 -1.50 -0.05 -2.13
CA TYR A 138 -0.33 0.61 -2.69
C TYR A 138 -0.38 0.51 -4.21
N GLY A 139 -0.44 1.66 -4.90
CA GLY A 139 -0.26 1.79 -6.33
C GLY A 139 1.22 1.98 -6.66
N LEU A 140 1.78 1.11 -7.48
CA LEU A 140 3.20 1.05 -7.78
C LEU A 140 3.51 1.45 -9.21
N ASP A 141 4.71 2.00 -9.47
CA ASP A 141 5.20 2.37 -10.79
C ASP A 141 5.58 1.17 -11.68
N ARG A 142 5.65 -0.01 -11.10
CA ARG A 142 6.07 -1.26 -11.76
C ARG A 142 5.45 -2.51 -11.16
N MET A 143 5.57 -3.63 -11.87
CA MET A 143 5.47 -4.95 -11.27
C MET A 143 6.71 -5.20 -10.43
N LEU A 144 6.54 -5.75 -9.23
CA LEU A 144 7.66 -6.13 -8.37
C LEU A 144 8.23 -7.47 -8.83
N ASP A 145 9.56 -7.50 -9.02
CA ASP A 145 10.30 -8.74 -9.25
C ASP A 145 10.70 -9.34 -7.89
N LEU A 146 9.84 -10.20 -7.38
CA LEU A 146 9.99 -10.84 -6.07
C LEU A 146 9.63 -12.32 -6.18
N ASP A 147 10.38 -13.13 -5.42
CA ASP A 147 10.00 -14.54 -5.21
C ASP A 147 8.54 -14.64 -4.76
N PRO A 148 7.73 -15.56 -5.32
CA PRO A 148 6.35 -15.76 -4.89
C PRO A 148 6.19 -15.93 -3.39
N GLU A 149 7.13 -16.59 -2.72
CA GLU A 149 7.13 -16.81 -1.26
C GLU A 149 7.73 -15.65 -0.44
N ALA A 150 8.11 -14.53 -1.09
CA ALA A 150 8.71 -13.38 -0.42
C ALA A 150 7.96 -13.01 0.87
N THR A 151 8.72 -12.70 1.90
CA THR A 151 8.22 -12.29 3.21
C THR A 151 7.54 -10.90 3.15
N ARG A 152 6.81 -10.54 4.20
CA ARG A 152 6.26 -9.18 4.33
C ARG A 152 7.36 -8.12 4.23
N GLN A 153 8.48 -8.31 4.92
CA GLN A 153 9.57 -7.35 4.95
C GLN A 153 10.22 -7.18 3.56
N GLU A 154 10.36 -8.27 2.80
CA GLU A 154 10.87 -8.22 1.42
C GLU A 154 9.89 -7.48 0.51
N LEU A 155 8.57 -7.72 0.64
CA LEU A 155 7.55 -6.97 -0.09
C LEU A 155 7.62 -5.47 0.24
N GLU A 156 7.63 -5.10 1.52
CA GLU A 156 7.73 -3.71 1.96
C GLU A 156 9.03 -3.05 1.48
N ASN A 157 10.16 -3.77 1.51
CA ASN A 157 11.43 -3.26 1.00
C ASN A 157 11.41 -3.05 -0.52
N ALA A 158 10.79 -3.97 -1.26
CA ALA A 158 10.67 -3.86 -2.71
C ALA A 158 9.71 -2.74 -3.15
N MET A 159 8.74 -2.38 -2.33
CA MET A 159 7.84 -1.24 -2.59
C MET A 159 8.52 0.12 -2.35
N LYS A 160 9.59 0.19 -1.54
CA LYS A 160 10.26 1.46 -1.23
C LYS A 160 10.79 2.14 -2.49
N GLY A 161 10.42 3.41 -2.69
CA GLY A 161 10.78 4.20 -3.86
C GLY A 161 9.95 3.90 -5.12
N HIS A 162 8.96 3.00 -5.02
CA HIS A 162 8.08 2.59 -6.12
C HIS A 162 6.60 2.88 -5.86
N ILE A 163 6.26 3.42 -4.69
CA ILE A 163 4.88 3.78 -4.35
C ILE A 163 4.55 5.13 -4.98
N LEU A 164 3.66 5.14 -5.96
CA LEU A 164 3.09 6.35 -6.58
C LEU A 164 1.88 6.84 -5.81
N GLN A 165 1.08 5.92 -5.29
CA GLN A 165 -0.19 6.18 -4.63
C GLN A 165 -0.37 5.23 -3.47
N GLN A 166 -1.08 5.69 -2.44
CA GLN A 166 -1.51 4.82 -1.34
C GLN A 166 -2.87 5.24 -0.83
N GLY A 167 -3.59 4.29 -0.26
CA GLY A 167 -4.85 4.53 0.43
C GLY A 167 -5.11 3.45 1.46
N GLU A 168 -5.95 3.75 2.42
CA GLU A 168 -6.37 2.76 3.42
C GLU A 168 -7.83 2.94 3.79
N ALA A 169 -8.46 1.82 4.15
CA ALA A 169 -9.76 1.79 4.82
C ALA A 169 -9.65 0.94 6.07
N MET A 170 -10.42 1.31 7.09
CA MET A 170 -10.44 0.63 8.38
C MET A 170 -11.81 0.06 8.67
N ALA A 171 -11.84 -1.19 9.13
CA ALA A 171 -13.04 -1.80 9.66
C ALA A 171 -12.74 -2.47 11.01
N THR A 172 -13.78 -2.67 11.80
CA THR A 172 -13.66 -3.34 13.10
C THR A 172 -14.28 -4.74 13.06
N TYR A 173 -13.82 -5.63 13.94
CA TYR A 173 -14.47 -6.90 14.21
C TYR A 173 -14.34 -7.28 15.68
N GLN A 174 -15.39 -7.84 16.24
CA GLN A 174 -15.47 -8.32 17.63
C GLN A 174 -16.13 -9.70 17.65
N ARG A 175 -15.59 -10.59 18.47
CA ARG A 175 -16.21 -11.88 18.81
C ARG A 175 -16.92 -11.83 20.14
#